data_7b62c8c4c87092ec93520372b8142c0a
#
_entry.id   7b62c8c4c87092ec93520372b8142c0a
#
_cell.length_a   1.000
_cell.length_b   1.000
_cell.length_c   1.000
_cell.angle_alpha   90.00
_cell.angle_beta   90.00
_cell.angle_gamma   90.00
#
_symmetry.space_group_name_H-M   'P 1'
#
loop_
_entity.id
_entity.type
_entity.pdbx_description
1 polymer ?
#
loop_
_entity_poly.entity_id
_entity_poly.type
_entity_poly.pdbx_seq_one_letter_code
_entity_poly.pdbx_strand_id
1 'polypeptide(L)'
;MKSELDSCRVEPALEVLVGRWKLSILYFLFHGTKRFSELQKGIPSITKKMLTSQLRELEEQHIIRRVVYPVVPPKVEYSMTEYGKTLEPILELMHKWGSDHVKYMQLNRNSQVTNNVME
;
A
#
# COMPACT_ATOMS: atom_id res chain seq x y z
N MET A 1 21.85 -23.49 -12.21
CA MET A 1 21.18 -24.00 -11.00
C MET A 1 20.55 -22.83 -10.25
N LYS A 2 19.28 -22.91 -9.94
CA LYS A 2 18.62 -21.84 -9.18
C LYS A 2 19.03 -21.91 -7.72
N SER A 3 19.40 -20.77 -7.15
CA SER A 3 19.66 -20.68 -5.72
C SER A 3 18.33 -20.74 -4.94
N GLU A 4 18.41 -20.92 -3.63
CA GLU A 4 17.23 -20.86 -2.77
C GLU A 4 16.52 -19.48 -2.89
N LEU A 5 17.29 -18.41 -3.10
CA LEU A 5 16.75 -17.07 -3.29
C LEU A 5 15.91 -16.96 -4.55
N ASP A 6 16.26 -17.70 -5.61
CA ASP A 6 15.47 -17.68 -6.86
C ASP A 6 14.09 -18.28 -6.70
N SER A 7 13.91 -19.18 -5.71
CA SER A 7 12.60 -19.77 -5.43
C SER A 7 11.79 -18.96 -4.42
N CYS A 8 12.37 -17.91 -3.83
CA CYS A 8 11.67 -17.03 -2.90
C CYS A 8 10.66 -16.16 -3.65
N ARG A 9 9.40 -16.21 -3.25
CA ARG A 9 8.32 -15.48 -3.89
C ARG A 9 7.92 -14.21 -3.15
N VAL A 10 8.67 -13.82 -2.15
CA VAL A 10 8.42 -12.56 -1.42
C VAL A 10 8.73 -11.35 -2.29
N GLU A 11 9.78 -11.40 -3.11
CA GLU A 11 10.13 -10.30 -3.98
C GLU A 11 9.03 -9.93 -4.98
N PRO A 12 8.41 -10.87 -5.72
CA PRO A 12 7.27 -10.54 -6.56
C PRO A 12 6.11 -9.89 -5.81
N ALA A 13 5.84 -10.33 -4.58
CA ALA A 13 4.81 -9.73 -3.73
C ALA A 13 5.17 -8.29 -3.37
N LEU A 14 6.43 -8.05 -3.01
CA LEU A 14 6.92 -6.69 -2.69
C LEU A 14 6.85 -5.77 -3.89
N GLU A 15 7.15 -6.27 -5.08
CA GLU A 15 7.09 -5.47 -6.32
C GLU A 15 5.69 -4.90 -6.57
N VAL A 16 4.64 -5.65 -6.23
CA VAL A 16 3.26 -5.16 -6.35
C VAL A 16 3.03 -3.99 -5.40
N LEU A 17 3.65 -4.00 -4.22
CA LEU A 17 3.40 -3.05 -3.14
C LEU A 17 4.42 -1.91 -3.09
N VAL A 18 5.57 -2.06 -3.75
CA VAL A 18 6.63 -1.06 -3.72
C VAL A 18 6.20 0.18 -4.49
N GLY A 19 6.51 1.31 -3.89
CA GLY A 19 6.15 2.60 -4.41
C GLY A 19 5.58 3.44 -3.27
N ARG A 20 5.90 4.70 -3.30
CA ARG A 20 5.58 5.60 -2.20
C ARG A 20 4.07 5.67 -1.90
N TRP A 21 3.24 5.45 -2.93
CA TRP A 21 1.82 5.76 -2.85
C TRP A 21 0.90 4.54 -2.90
N LYS A 22 1.40 3.38 -3.34
CA LYS A 22 0.55 2.19 -3.56
C LYS A 22 -0.16 1.72 -2.29
N LEU A 23 0.57 1.66 -1.19
CA LEU A 23 -0.02 1.23 0.09
C LEU A 23 -1.12 2.18 0.56
N SER A 24 -0.92 3.49 0.37
CA SER A 24 -1.95 4.48 0.70
C SER A 24 -3.20 4.32 -0.16
N ILE A 25 -3.02 4.08 -1.45
CA ILE A 25 -4.13 3.84 -2.37
C ILE A 25 -4.90 2.59 -1.95
N LEU A 26 -4.19 1.49 -1.68
CA LEU A 26 -4.82 0.23 -1.26
C LEU A 26 -5.56 0.39 0.07
N TYR A 27 -5.00 1.14 1.00
CA TYR A 27 -5.67 1.44 2.27
C TYR A 27 -7.06 2.03 2.03
N PHE A 28 -7.16 3.02 1.15
CA PHE A 28 -8.45 3.63 0.85
C PHE A 28 -9.40 2.66 0.14
N LEU A 29 -8.88 1.87 -0.81
CA LEU A 29 -9.71 0.97 -1.58
C LEU A 29 -10.18 -0.25 -0.80
N PHE A 30 -9.46 -0.67 0.23
CA PHE A 30 -9.95 -1.71 1.15
C PHE A 30 -11.16 -1.24 1.95
N HIS A 31 -11.32 0.06 2.12
CA HIS A 31 -12.47 0.63 2.82
C HIS A 31 -13.68 0.85 1.91
N GLY A 32 -13.55 0.61 0.63
CA GLY A 32 -14.63 0.71 -0.33
C GLY A 32 -14.24 1.34 -1.64
N THR A 33 -15.17 1.38 -2.55
CA THR A 33 -15.01 1.99 -3.87
C THR A 33 -14.75 3.49 -3.74
N LYS A 34 -13.80 4.00 -4.50
CA LYS A 34 -13.41 5.41 -4.48
C LYS A 34 -13.33 5.99 -5.88
N ARG A 35 -13.65 7.27 -5.98
CA ARG A 35 -13.41 8.06 -7.18
C ARG A 35 -12.00 8.62 -7.15
N PHE A 36 -11.48 8.98 -8.31
CA PHE A 36 -10.16 9.60 -8.44
C PHE A 36 -9.99 10.79 -7.50
N SER A 37 -10.98 11.69 -7.48
CA SER A 37 -10.94 12.88 -6.63
C SER A 37 -10.88 12.56 -5.14
N GLU A 38 -11.56 11.50 -4.71
CA GLU A 38 -11.53 11.06 -3.32
C GLU A 38 -10.16 10.55 -2.92
N LEU A 39 -9.51 9.78 -3.80
CA LEU A 39 -8.15 9.30 -3.56
C LEU A 39 -7.16 10.46 -3.51
N GLN A 40 -7.28 11.41 -4.43
CA GLN A 40 -6.38 12.57 -4.46
C GLN A 40 -6.50 13.43 -3.21
N LYS A 41 -7.73 13.65 -2.74
CA LYS A 41 -7.97 14.41 -1.51
C LYS A 41 -7.48 13.68 -0.27
N GLY A 42 -7.62 12.35 -0.25
CA GLY A 42 -7.27 11.54 0.90
C GLY A 42 -5.77 11.29 1.04
N ILE A 43 -5.01 11.40 -0.04
CA ILE A 43 -3.57 11.12 -0.03
C ILE A 43 -2.80 12.43 -0.16
N PRO A 44 -2.26 12.97 0.95
CA PRO A 44 -1.56 14.25 0.90
C PRO A 44 -0.36 14.23 -0.04
N SER A 45 -0.16 15.33 -0.74
CA SER A 45 1.00 15.56 -1.62
C SER A 45 1.06 14.68 -2.87
N ILE A 46 0.07 13.84 -3.14
CA ILE A 46 0.09 13.07 -4.37
C ILE A 46 -0.36 13.98 -5.53
N THR A 47 0.40 13.97 -6.62
CA THR A 47 0.03 14.70 -7.82
C THR A 47 -0.93 13.85 -8.65
N LYS A 48 -1.71 14.51 -9.51
CA LYS A 48 -2.58 13.84 -10.46
C LYS A 48 -1.84 12.82 -11.31
N LYS A 49 -0.64 13.20 -11.76
CA LYS A 49 0.21 12.34 -12.58
C LYS A 49 0.67 11.10 -11.82
N MET A 50 1.10 11.26 -10.58
CA MET A 50 1.53 10.14 -9.73
C MET A 50 0.37 9.20 -9.44
N LEU A 51 -0.79 9.75 -9.08
CA LEU A 51 -1.97 8.93 -8.79
C LEU A 51 -2.40 8.14 -10.02
N THR A 52 -2.46 8.79 -11.18
CA THR A 52 -2.80 8.11 -12.44
C THR A 52 -1.84 6.96 -12.74
N SER A 53 -0.54 7.21 -12.59
CA SER A 53 0.50 6.22 -12.84
C SER A 53 0.38 5.02 -11.91
N GLN A 54 0.20 5.28 -10.62
CA GLN A 54 0.08 4.21 -9.62
C GLN A 54 -1.20 3.39 -9.79
N LEU A 55 -2.30 4.05 -10.11
CA LEU A 55 -3.57 3.34 -10.38
C LEU A 55 -3.46 2.43 -11.61
N ARG A 56 -2.78 2.89 -12.67
CA ARG A 56 -2.56 2.07 -13.85
C ARG A 56 -1.73 0.83 -13.55
N GLU A 57 -0.67 0.97 -12.77
CA GLU A 57 0.16 -0.16 -12.38
C GLU A 57 -0.63 -1.20 -11.58
N LEU A 58 -1.43 -0.75 -10.63
CA LEU A 58 -2.27 -1.66 -9.83
C LEU A 58 -3.34 -2.33 -10.68
N GLU A 59 -3.90 -1.62 -11.63
CA GLU A 59 -4.88 -2.17 -12.56
C GLU A 59 -4.23 -3.22 -13.48
N GLU A 60 -3.04 -2.97 -14.00
CA GLU A 60 -2.28 -3.91 -14.82
C GLU A 60 -1.95 -5.19 -14.06
N GLN A 61 -1.74 -5.10 -12.76
CA GLN A 61 -1.48 -6.26 -11.90
C GLN A 61 -2.76 -6.95 -11.44
N HIS A 62 -3.92 -6.52 -11.93
CA HIS A 62 -5.24 -7.07 -11.58
C HIS A 62 -5.60 -6.92 -10.10
N ILE A 63 -4.96 -6.00 -9.40
CA ILE A 63 -5.23 -5.74 -7.98
C ILE A 63 -6.46 -4.88 -7.83
N ILE A 64 -6.64 -3.90 -8.70
CA ILE A 64 -7.78 -3.00 -8.68
C ILE A 64 -8.51 -3.02 -10.02
N ARG A 65 -9.76 -2.59 -9.98
CA ARG A 65 -10.64 -2.45 -11.13
C ARG A 65 -10.98 -0.98 -11.32
N ARG A 66 -10.98 -0.57 -12.59
CA ARG A 66 -11.43 0.75 -13.00
C ARG A 66 -12.73 0.61 -13.77
N VAL A 67 -13.78 1.27 -13.32
CA VAL A 67 -15.08 1.25 -13.97
C VAL A 67 -15.44 2.65 -14.42
N VAL A 68 -15.73 2.79 -15.72
CA VAL A 68 -16.16 4.07 -16.29
C VAL A 68 -17.66 4.01 -16.53
N TYR A 69 -18.38 4.96 -15.98
CA TYR A 69 -19.83 5.07 -16.18
C TYR A 69 -20.09 6.09 -17.29
N PRO A 70 -20.91 5.73 -18.30
CA PRO A 70 -21.21 6.64 -19.41
C PRO A 70 -22.30 7.63 -19.05
N VAL A 71 -22.01 8.49 -18.08
CA VAL A 71 -22.89 9.56 -17.64
C VAL A 71 -22.22 10.91 -17.90
N VAL A 72 -22.95 12.02 -17.73
CA VAL A 72 -22.43 13.36 -17.96
C VAL A 72 -22.53 14.14 -16.66
N PRO A 73 -21.40 14.56 -16.05
CA PRO A 73 -20.01 14.29 -16.46
C PRO A 73 -19.63 12.81 -16.25
N PRO A 74 -18.61 12.31 -16.96
CA PRO A 74 -18.17 10.91 -16.80
C PRO A 74 -17.77 10.60 -15.36
N LYS A 75 -18.19 9.44 -14.90
CA LYS A 75 -17.89 8.95 -13.55
C LYS A 75 -16.91 7.78 -13.66
N VAL A 76 -15.80 7.84 -12.95
CA VAL A 76 -14.82 6.77 -12.90
C VAL A 76 -14.66 6.34 -11.45
N GLU A 77 -14.80 5.04 -11.21
CA GLU A 77 -14.65 4.47 -9.88
C GLU A 77 -13.56 3.41 -9.88
N TYR A 78 -12.83 3.34 -8.78
CA TYR A 78 -11.80 2.34 -8.52
C TYR A 78 -12.21 1.47 -7.34
N SER A 79 -11.99 0.18 -7.47
CA SER A 79 -12.32 -0.78 -6.42
C SER A 79 -11.34 -1.93 -6.43
N MET A 80 -11.25 -2.65 -5.31
CA MET A 80 -10.44 -3.85 -5.22
C MET A 80 -11.09 -4.97 -6.03
N THR A 81 -10.28 -5.73 -6.78
CA THR A 81 -10.75 -6.98 -7.39
C THR A 81 -10.82 -8.06 -6.30
N GLU A 82 -11.51 -9.17 -6.60
CA GLU A 82 -11.51 -10.32 -5.69
C GLU A 82 -10.08 -10.82 -5.46
N TYR A 83 -9.28 -10.84 -6.52
CA TYR A 83 -7.87 -11.19 -6.42
C TYR A 83 -7.10 -10.20 -5.52
N GLY A 84 -7.32 -8.90 -5.72
CA GLY A 84 -6.67 -7.87 -4.92
C GLY A 84 -6.99 -7.96 -3.43
N LYS A 85 -8.20 -8.39 -3.10
CA LYS A 85 -8.62 -8.58 -1.71
C LYS A 85 -7.80 -9.64 -0.98
N THR A 86 -7.14 -10.53 -1.70
CA THR A 86 -6.27 -11.53 -1.09
C THR A 86 -5.03 -10.92 -0.43
N LEU A 87 -4.71 -9.66 -0.75
CA LEU A 87 -3.63 -8.93 -0.09
C LEU A 87 -3.99 -8.44 1.31
N GLU A 88 -5.28 -8.33 1.62
CA GLU A 88 -5.74 -7.72 2.87
C GLU A 88 -5.14 -8.37 4.12
N PRO A 89 -5.20 -9.71 4.29
CA PRO A 89 -4.62 -10.32 5.48
C PRO A 89 -3.11 -10.14 5.57
N ILE A 90 -2.42 -10.08 4.44
CA ILE A 90 -0.97 -9.86 4.40
C ILE A 90 -0.66 -8.45 4.89
N LEU A 91 -1.40 -7.45 4.41
CA LEU A 91 -1.19 -6.06 4.78
C LEU A 91 -1.56 -5.81 6.24
N GLU A 92 -2.58 -6.47 6.75
CA GLU A 92 -2.95 -6.39 8.16
C GLU A 92 -1.83 -6.90 9.07
N LEU A 93 -1.22 -8.04 8.71
CA LEU A 93 -0.10 -8.60 9.45
C LEU A 93 1.13 -7.68 9.37
N MET A 94 1.40 -7.12 8.22
CA MET A 94 2.50 -6.18 8.04
C MET A 94 2.27 -4.91 8.88
N HIS A 95 1.04 -4.41 8.89
CA HIS A 95 0.68 -3.26 9.70
C HIS A 95 0.93 -3.53 11.19
N LYS A 96 0.47 -4.69 11.67
CA LYS A 96 0.67 -5.08 13.06
C LYS A 96 2.16 -5.19 13.38
N TRP A 97 2.92 -5.85 12.54
CA TRP A 97 4.35 -6.00 12.76
C TRP A 97 5.05 -4.64 12.77
N GLY A 98 4.71 -3.77 11.82
CA GLY A 98 5.30 -2.43 11.72
C GLY A 98 4.97 -1.58 12.95
N SER A 99 3.75 -1.65 13.42
CA SER A 99 3.32 -0.93 14.62
C SER A 99 4.09 -1.39 15.85
N ASP A 100 4.23 -2.70 16.02
CA ASP A 100 4.99 -3.28 17.12
C ASP A 100 6.48 -2.91 17.02
N HIS A 101 7.01 -2.90 15.81
CA HIS A 101 8.40 -2.54 15.55
C HIS A 101 8.70 -1.09 15.92
N VAL A 102 7.80 -0.16 15.58
CA VAL A 102 7.94 1.25 15.97
C VAL A 102 8.04 1.38 17.49
N LYS A 103 7.17 0.67 18.21
CA LYS A 103 7.20 0.66 19.68
C LYS A 103 8.51 0.05 20.21
N TYR A 104 8.93 -1.06 19.63
CA TYR A 104 10.17 -1.72 20.00
C TYR A 104 11.37 -0.76 19.85
N MET A 105 11.46 -0.09 18.72
CA MET A 105 12.56 0.85 18.47
C MET A 105 12.53 2.05 19.42
N GLN A 106 11.37 2.54 19.79
CA GLN A 106 11.23 3.62 20.75
C GLN A 106 11.72 3.19 22.14
N LEU A 107 11.33 2.00 22.59
CA LEU A 107 11.75 1.46 23.88
C LEU A 107 13.26 1.23 23.93
N ASN A 108 13.84 0.67 22.86
CA ASN A 108 15.29 0.45 22.81
C ASN A 108 16.06 1.75 22.72
N ARG A 109 15.56 2.74 22.02
CA ARG A 109 16.19 4.05 21.95
C ARG A 109 16.22 4.70 23.33
N ASN A 110 15.13 4.62 24.08
CA ASN A 110 15.05 5.17 25.44
C ASN A 110 16.00 4.42 26.37
N SER A 111 16.09 3.10 26.27
CA SER A 111 17.02 2.28 27.06
C SER A 111 18.47 2.66 26.78
N GLN A 112 18.84 2.87 25.52
CA GLN A 112 20.19 3.29 25.13
C GLN A 112 20.53 4.65 25.67
N VAL A 113 19.60 5.60 25.60
CA VAL A 113 19.79 6.94 26.15
C VAL A 113 20.02 6.88 27.65
N THR A 114 19.25 6.07 28.37
CA THR A 114 19.40 5.88 29.81
C THR A 114 20.77 5.28 30.12
N ASN A 115 21.19 4.24 29.38
CA ASN A 115 22.49 3.62 29.58
C ASN A 115 23.64 4.59 29.32
N ASN A 116 23.54 5.40 28.28
CA ASN A 116 24.55 6.41 27.95
C ASN A 116 24.67 7.47 29.02
N VAL A 117 23.55 7.86 29.62
CA VAL A 117 23.55 8.85 30.69
C VAL A 117 24.20 8.31 31.97
N MET A 118 24.08 6.99 32.20
CA MET A 118 24.65 6.34 33.37
C MET A 118 26.14 6.05 33.24
N GLU A 119 26.67 6.06 32.04
CA GLU A 119 28.11 5.91 31.78
C GLU A 119 28.84 7.24 31.95
#